data_44630462debbd89c2585cae3dfb42479
#
_entry.id   44630462debbd89c2585cae3dfb42479
#
_cell.length_a   1.000
_cell.length_b   1.000
_cell.length_c   1.000
_cell.angle_alpha   90.00
_cell.angle_beta   90.00
_cell.angle_gamma   90.00
#
_symmetry.space_group_name_H-M   'P 1'
#
loop_
_entity.id
_entity.type
_entity.pdbx_description
1 polymer ?
#
loop_
_entity_poly.entity_id
_entity_poly.type
_entity_poly.pdbx_seq_one_letter_code
_entity_poly.pdbx_strand_id
1 'polypeptide(L)'
;YPYREHAKPAYRGHKVAVHGEHGGIKLVECLVERAKSLGVDVRFECYVQQLVRDGDRIVGVRYRTLDGETKHARARKGVMLCMGHFSGNTEMMKEYTPLLADKRVYKQATPACDGAGIQLGLAAGGVAEHMDGALVTCPFYPPESLIKGILVNKNGKRFVAEDSYHSRTSIFITQQPDGIAYLLVDDEIFGRPEFGGYEVIDAYETFEEMEKGLGIPGLAAEIERYNKNAEKGEDPDFHKGKKWLRPLSKPPYAALQASFGKNFFVGFTYGGLDVSKDPAFPRQDGTAIPGLYAAGACASNIAQDGTGY
;
A
#
# COMPACT_ATOMS: atom_id res chain seq x y z
N TYR A 1 -5.74 -14.42 2.37
CA TYR A 1 -4.99 -14.39 1.10
C TYR A 1 -3.79 -15.32 1.23
N PRO A 2 -3.51 -16.19 0.26
CA PRO A 2 -2.47 -17.21 0.34
C PRO A 2 -1.10 -16.69 -0.17
N TYR A 3 -0.64 -15.58 0.37
CA TYR A 3 0.67 -15.06 0.00
C TYR A 3 1.79 -15.86 0.64
N ARG A 4 2.84 -16.13 -0.13
CA ARG A 4 3.99 -16.93 0.30
C ARG A 4 4.82 -16.29 1.42
N GLU A 5 4.84 -14.95 1.47
CA GLU A 5 5.60 -14.19 2.46
C GLU A 5 4.95 -14.20 3.85
N HIS A 6 3.70 -14.59 3.91
CA HIS A 6 2.96 -14.58 5.16
C HIS A 6 2.98 -15.95 5.84
N ALA A 7 2.88 -15.95 7.14
CA ALA A 7 2.52 -17.12 7.91
C ALA A 7 1.21 -17.73 7.37
N LYS A 8 0.81 -18.90 7.85
CA LYS A 8 -0.40 -19.58 7.40
C LYS A 8 -1.54 -18.59 7.19
N PRO A 9 -2.27 -18.63 6.05
CA PRO A 9 -3.39 -17.75 5.79
C PRO A 9 -4.35 -17.75 6.96
N ALA A 10 -4.61 -16.59 7.52
CA ALA A 10 -5.58 -16.42 8.57
C ALA A 10 -6.70 -15.52 8.05
N TYR A 11 -7.94 -15.99 8.09
CA TYR A 11 -9.12 -15.22 7.76
C TYR A 11 -9.39 -14.19 8.86
N ARG A 12 -8.62 -13.11 8.87
CA ARG A 12 -8.70 -12.05 9.89
C ARG A 12 -9.30 -10.74 9.37
N GLY A 13 -9.62 -10.69 8.09
CA GLY A 13 -10.27 -9.54 7.50
C GLY A 13 -11.75 -9.48 7.93
N HIS A 14 -12.15 -8.38 8.55
CA HIS A 14 -13.54 -8.09 8.84
C HIS A 14 -14.01 -6.94 7.95
N LYS A 15 -15.03 -7.19 7.16
CA LYS A 15 -15.67 -6.17 6.33
C LYS A 15 -17.00 -5.78 6.95
N VAL A 16 -17.19 -4.49 7.21
CA VAL A 16 -18.50 -4.00 7.65
C VAL A 16 -19.47 -4.16 6.48
N ALA A 17 -20.47 -5.03 6.66
CA ALA A 17 -21.48 -5.29 5.64
C ALA A 17 -22.54 -4.20 5.69
N VAL A 18 -22.50 -3.30 4.70
CA VAL A 18 -23.51 -2.27 4.48
C VAL A 18 -23.94 -2.35 3.03
N HIS A 19 -25.23 -2.50 2.78
CA HIS A 19 -25.73 -2.67 1.42
C HIS A 19 -25.56 -1.36 0.63
N GLY A 20 -24.80 -1.42 -0.48
CA GLY A 20 -24.62 -0.28 -1.39
C GLY A 20 -23.70 0.84 -0.91
N GLU A 21 -23.04 0.70 0.25
CA GLU A 21 -22.19 1.76 0.82
C GLU A 21 -20.78 1.26 1.20
N HIS A 22 -19.86 2.20 1.37
CA HIS A 22 -18.54 1.90 1.91
C HIS A 22 -18.61 1.65 3.42
N GLY A 23 -18.30 0.44 3.86
CA GLY A 23 -18.37 0.02 5.27
C GLY A 23 -17.58 0.89 6.24
N GLY A 24 -16.51 1.55 5.79
CA GLY A 24 -15.73 2.49 6.59
C GLY A 24 -16.54 3.71 7.07
N ILE A 25 -17.44 4.23 6.24
CA ILE A 25 -18.34 5.33 6.63
C ILE A 25 -19.20 4.90 7.82
N LYS A 26 -19.86 3.75 7.71
CA LYS A 26 -20.72 3.24 8.79
C LYS A 26 -19.97 2.97 10.08
N LEU A 27 -18.75 2.45 9.97
CA LEU A 27 -17.88 2.26 11.13
C LEU A 27 -17.60 3.59 11.86
N VAL A 28 -17.21 4.63 11.10
CA VAL A 28 -16.91 5.95 11.67
C VAL A 28 -18.15 6.58 12.30
N GLU A 29 -19.31 6.51 11.65
CA GLU A 29 -20.59 7.00 12.20
C GLU A 29 -20.87 6.36 13.57
N CYS A 30 -20.83 5.02 13.66
CA CYS A 30 -21.05 4.30 14.91
C CYS A 30 -20.05 4.70 16.01
N LEU A 31 -18.78 4.88 15.66
CA LEU A 31 -17.76 5.32 16.62
C LEU A 31 -17.99 6.75 17.09
N VAL A 32 -18.37 7.68 16.21
CA VAL A 32 -18.69 9.06 16.56
C VAL A 32 -19.92 9.12 17.47
N GLU A 33 -20.98 8.40 17.13
CA GLU A 33 -22.19 8.28 17.97
C GLU A 33 -21.85 7.76 19.38
N ARG A 34 -21.02 6.69 19.42
CA ARG A 34 -20.58 6.12 20.70
C ARG A 34 -19.74 7.11 21.50
N ALA A 35 -18.81 7.83 20.86
CA ALA A 35 -17.99 8.85 21.52
C ALA A 35 -18.89 9.94 22.14
N LYS A 36 -19.85 10.47 21.38
CA LYS A 36 -20.82 11.47 21.86
C LYS A 36 -21.65 10.93 23.03
N SER A 37 -22.12 9.68 22.98
CA SER A 37 -22.90 9.06 24.07
C SER A 37 -22.10 8.91 25.36
N LEU A 38 -20.76 8.88 25.28
CA LEU A 38 -19.85 8.87 26.41
C LEU A 38 -19.43 10.27 26.89
N GLY A 39 -20.02 11.34 26.32
CA GLY A 39 -19.72 12.71 26.71
C GLY A 39 -18.43 13.27 26.10
N VAL A 40 -17.91 12.65 25.03
CA VAL A 40 -16.75 13.20 24.30
C VAL A 40 -17.20 14.46 23.55
N ASP A 41 -16.49 15.56 23.76
CA ASP A 41 -16.67 16.81 22.99
C ASP A 41 -15.98 16.68 21.64
N VAL A 42 -16.76 16.47 20.58
CA VAL A 42 -16.28 16.33 19.20
C VAL A 42 -16.43 17.66 18.48
N ARG A 43 -15.31 18.28 18.10
CA ARG A 43 -15.25 19.56 17.41
C ARG A 43 -14.75 19.37 15.99
N PHE A 44 -15.55 19.83 15.04
CA PHE A 44 -15.21 19.87 13.63
C PHE A 44 -14.64 21.24 13.24
N GLU A 45 -14.06 21.31 12.04
CA GLU A 45 -13.53 22.56 11.47
C GLU A 45 -12.48 23.24 12.35
N CYS A 46 -11.71 22.40 13.08
CA CYS A 46 -10.65 22.85 13.97
C CYS A 46 -9.30 22.32 13.45
N TYR A 47 -8.44 23.21 12.99
CA TYR A 47 -7.11 22.86 12.48
C TYR A 47 -6.05 23.05 13.57
N VAL A 48 -5.49 21.97 14.08
CA VAL A 48 -4.44 22.01 15.11
C VAL A 48 -3.13 22.45 14.47
N GLN A 49 -2.56 23.53 15.00
CA GLN A 49 -1.36 24.17 14.46
C GLN A 49 -0.12 23.96 15.32
N GLN A 50 -0.30 23.77 16.62
CA GLN A 50 0.82 23.72 17.56
C GLN A 50 0.48 22.92 18.83
N LEU A 51 1.46 22.20 19.35
CA LEU A 51 1.43 21.67 20.69
C LEU A 51 1.82 22.74 21.70
N VAL A 52 1.11 22.82 22.82
CA VAL A 52 1.42 23.74 23.93
C VAL A 52 2.21 22.99 24.99
N ARG A 53 3.33 23.56 25.40
CA ARG A 53 4.29 22.97 26.33
C ARG A 53 4.34 23.79 27.63
N ASP A 54 4.46 23.09 28.75
CA ASP A 54 4.77 23.64 30.06
C ASP A 54 5.97 22.86 30.63
N GLY A 55 7.12 23.51 30.72
CA GLY A 55 8.39 22.84 30.93
C GLY A 55 8.64 21.78 29.87
N ASP A 56 8.78 20.54 30.27
CA ASP A 56 9.02 19.39 29.36
C ASP A 56 7.73 18.67 28.93
N ARG A 57 6.60 19.02 29.53
CA ARG A 57 5.32 18.35 29.33
C ARG A 57 4.46 19.02 28.26
N ILE A 58 3.82 18.23 27.39
CA ILE A 58 2.76 18.71 26.52
C ILE A 58 1.46 18.81 27.32
N VAL A 59 0.89 20.01 27.38
CA VAL A 59 -0.27 20.36 28.20
C VAL A 59 -1.48 20.82 27.41
N GLY A 60 -1.40 20.84 26.08
CA GLY A 60 -2.53 21.26 25.25
C GLY A 60 -2.17 21.47 23.78
N VAL A 61 -3.09 22.04 23.06
CA VAL A 61 -2.96 22.38 21.65
C VAL A 61 -3.44 23.82 21.38
N ARG A 62 -2.82 24.46 20.38
CA ARG A 62 -3.33 25.64 19.73
C ARG A 62 -3.95 25.23 18.39
N TYR A 63 -5.14 25.66 18.12
CA TYR A 63 -5.85 25.36 16.90
C TYR A 63 -6.54 26.59 16.31
N ARG A 64 -6.78 26.56 15.01
CA ARG A 64 -7.53 27.58 14.28
C ARG A 64 -8.88 27.01 13.86
N THR A 65 -9.93 27.77 14.05
CA THR A 65 -11.29 27.46 13.59
C THR A 65 -11.48 27.90 12.14
N LEU A 66 -12.55 27.45 11.48
CA LEU A 66 -12.82 27.78 10.08
C LEU A 66 -13.01 29.30 9.86
N ASP A 67 -13.59 30.01 10.82
CA ASP A 67 -13.74 31.48 10.84
C ASP A 67 -12.43 32.23 11.08
N GLY A 68 -11.32 31.52 11.26
CA GLY A 68 -9.96 32.06 11.37
C GLY A 68 -9.54 32.41 12.81
N GLU A 69 -10.38 32.19 13.82
CA GLU A 69 -10.01 32.43 15.21
C GLU A 69 -8.96 31.44 15.71
N THR A 70 -8.01 31.92 16.48
CA THR A 70 -7.04 31.09 17.18
C THR A 70 -7.51 30.79 18.59
N LYS A 71 -7.62 29.49 18.91
CA LYS A 71 -8.08 29.03 20.22
C LYS A 71 -7.06 28.04 20.83
N HIS A 72 -7.17 27.82 22.12
CA HIS A 72 -6.34 26.89 22.86
C HIS A 72 -7.22 25.89 23.61
N ALA A 73 -6.78 24.64 23.64
CA ALA A 73 -7.39 23.61 24.47
C ALA A 73 -6.34 23.04 25.42
N ARG A 74 -6.63 23.08 26.72
CA ARG A 74 -5.77 22.49 27.76
C ARG A 74 -6.08 21.01 27.91
N ALA A 75 -5.04 20.19 27.90
CA ALA A 75 -5.12 18.77 28.15
C ALA A 75 -4.71 18.44 29.60
N ARG A 76 -5.61 17.86 30.38
CA ARG A 76 -5.33 17.49 31.78
C ARG A 76 -4.44 16.25 31.90
N LYS A 77 -4.59 15.29 30.99
CA LYS A 77 -3.84 14.03 30.99
C LYS A 77 -2.74 14.03 29.93
N GLY A 78 -3.06 14.42 28.72
CA GLY A 78 -2.14 14.47 27.60
C GLY A 78 -2.86 14.71 26.29
N VAL A 79 -2.08 14.83 25.21
CA VAL A 79 -2.53 15.00 23.82
C VAL A 79 -2.18 13.72 23.06
N MET A 80 -3.11 13.18 22.30
CA MET A 80 -2.89 12.05 21.43
C MET A 80 -3.01 12.50 19.97
N LEU A 81 -1.99 12.25 19.17
CA LEU A 81 -1.94 12.53 17.74
C LEU A 81 -2.51 11.34 16.96
N CYS A 82 -3.67 11.51 16.36
CA CYS A 82 -4.35 10.52 15.51
C CYS A 82 -4.71 11.13 14.16
N MET A 83 -3.79 11.94 13.60
CA MET A 83 -4.03 12.82 12.45
C MET A 83 -3.75 12.18 11.10
N GLY A 84 -3.66 10.85 11.05
CA GLY A 84 -3.43 10.11 9.80
C GLY A 84 -1.99 10.17 9.30
N HIS A 85 -1.82 9.67 8.07
CA HIS A 85 -0.53 9.59 7.37
C HIS A 85 -0.27 10.84 6.52
N PHE A 86 0.79 10.85 5.68
CA PHE A 86 1.19 12.02 4.89
C PHE A 86 0.99 11.90 3.37
N SER A 87 0.17 10.95 2.91
CA SER A 87 -0.05 10.74 1.46
C SER A 87 -0.84 11.88 0.77
N GLY A 88 -1.36 12.84 1.52
CA GLY A 88 -1.92 14.10 1.02
C GLY A 88 -0.89 15.22 0.89
N ASN A 89 0.34 15.03 1.39
CA ASN A 89 1.40 16.04 1.38
C ASN A 89 2.45 15.73 0.31
N THR A 90 2.36 16.45 -0.81
CA THR A 90 3.25 16.24 -1.96
C THR A 90 4.72 16.45 -1.64
N GLU A 91 5.06 17.41 -0.79
CA GLU A 91 6.46 17.70 -0.46
C GLU A 91 7.04 16.58 0.43
N MET A 92 6.32 16.13 1.45
CA MET A 92 6.75 14.99 2.24
C MET A 92 6.85 13.72 1.40
N MET A 93 5.92 13.49 0.46
CA MET A 93 6.02 12.34 -0.44
C MET A 93 7.25 12.41 -1.35
N LYS A 94 7.59 13.58 -1.90
CA LYS A 94 8.82 13.74 -2.71
C LYS A 94 10.07 13.45 -1.91
N GLU A 95 10.09 13.84 -0.65
CA GLU A 95 11.22 13.66 0.25
C GLU A 95 11.40 12.20 0.68
N TYR A 96 10.32 11.58 1.13
CA TYR A 96 10.38 10.27 1.79
C TYR A 96 9.96 9.11 0.91
N THR A 97 8.97 9.29 0.04
CA THR A 97 8.38 8.23 -0.81
C THR A 97 8.20 8.69 -2.26
N PRO A 98 9.31 8.93 -3.01
CA PRO A 98 9.23 9.50 -4.37
C PRO A 98 8.33 8.74 -5.32
N LEU A 99 8.25 7.41 -5.19
CA LEU A 99 7.34 6.58 -5.99
C LEU A 99 5.87 6.99 -5.79
N LEU A 100 5.45 7.30 -4.56
CA LEU A 100 4.10 7.79 -4.31
C LEU A 100 3.88 9.21 -4.83
N ALA A 101 4.94 10.04 -4.90
CA ALA A 101 4.83 11.38 -5.48
C ALA A 101 4.59 11.34 -7.00
N ASP A 102 4.86 10.22 -7.68
CA ASP A 102 4.61 10.03 -9.10
C ASP A 102 3.11 10.19 -9.40
N LYS A 103 2.80 10.97 -10.45
CA LYS A 103 1.42 11.22 -10.89
C LYS A 103 0.68 9.98 -11.38
N ARG A 104 1.40 8.92 -11.74
CA ARG A 104 0.84 7.63 -12.19
C ARG A 104 0.31 6.78 -11.03
N VAL A 105 0.61 7.15 -9.78
CA VAL A 105 0.09 6.48 -8.59
C VAL A 105 -1.05 7.31 -8.01
N TYR A 106 -2.24 6.72 -7.90
CA TYR A 106 -3.37 7.34 -7.22
C TYR A 106 -3.21 7.22 -5.70
N LYS A 107 -3.29 8.35 -5.00
CA LYS A 107 -3.13 8.37 -3.54
C LYS A 107 -4.43 7.98 -2.86
N GLN A 108 -4.43 6.90 -2.10
CA GLN A 108 -5.54 6.54 -1.23
C GLN A 108 -5.52 7.39 0.03
N ALA A 109 -5.79 8.68 -0.13
CA ALA A 109 -5.73 9.65 0.95
C ALA A 109 -6.76 10.75 0.74
N THR A 110 -7.21 11.32 1.84
CA THR A 110 -7.90 12.61 1.83
C THR A 110 -6.87 13.74 1.95
N PRO A 111 -7.20 14.97 1.54
CA PRO A 111 -6.32 16.12 1.76
C PRO A 111 -5.95 16.34 3.24
N ALA A 112 -6.76 15.83 4.17
CA ALA A 112 -6.49 15.88 5.61
C ALA A 112 -5.37 14.91 6.06
N CYS A 113 -4.94 13.97 5.21
CA CYS A 113 -3.77 13.13 5.47
C CYS A 113 -2.48 13.87 5.06
N ASP A 114 -2.28 15.06 5.62
CA ASP A 114 -1.24 16.02 5.24
C ASP A 114 0.08 15.87 6.02
N GLY A 115 0.14 14.91 6.95
CA GLY A 115 1.32 14.67 7.79
C GLY A 115 1.48 15.67 8.94
N ALA A 116 0.52 16.57 9.17
CA ALA A 116 0.62 17.57 10.22
C ALA A 116 0.85 16.98 11.61
N GLY A 117 0.23 15.83 11.92
CA GLY A 117 0.46 15.13 13.18
C GLY A 117 1.90 14.65 13.34
N ILE A 118 2.51 14.14 12.27
CA ILE A 118 3.91 13.71 12.24
C ILE A 118 4.82 14.93 12.47
N GLN A 119 4.58 16.02 11.76
CA GLN A 119 5.35 17.26 11.90
C GLN A 119 5.23 17.85 13.32
N LEU A 120 4.05 17.83 13.93
CA LEU A 120 3.84 18.27 15.31
C LEU A 120 4.64 17.39 16.31
N GLY A 121 4.65 16.10 16.11
CA GLY A 121 5.42 15.17 16.94
C GLY A 121 6.92 15.41 16.81
N LEU A 122 7.43 15.56 15.59
CA LEU A 122 8.84 15.88 15.32
C LEU A 122 9.22 17.24 15.94
N ALA A 123 8.39 18.27 15.77
CA ALA A 123 8.60 19.58 16.37
C ALA A 123 8.60 19.55 17.92
N ALA A 124 7.95 18.57 18.52
CA ALA A 124 8.01 18.34 19.97
C ALA A 124 9.31 17.63 20.42
N GLY A 125 10.18 17.23 19.50
CA GLY A 125 11.44 16.52 19.78
C GLY A 125 11.33 15.01 19.70
N GLY A 126 10.26 14.50 19.11
CA GLY A 126 10.06 13.08 18.90
C GLY A 126 10.75 12.56 17.63
N VAL A 127 10.65 11.25 17.42
CA VAL A 127 11.27 10.54 16.29
C VAL A 127 10.18 10.00 15.36
N ALA A 128 10.47 9.95 14.06
CA ALA A 128 9.66 9.25 13.09
C ALA A 128 10.47 8.12 12.44
N GLU A 129 9.79 7.02 12.11
CA GLU A 129 10.40 5.84 11.53
C GLU A 129 9.67 5.40 10.25
N HIS A 130 10.38 4.61 9.45
CA HIS A 130 9.85 4.02 8.22
C HIS A 130 9.23 5.04 7.26
N MET A 131 9.75 6.27 7.25
CA MET A 131 9.19 7.35 6.44
C MET A 131 9.26 7.06 4.93
N ASP A 132 10.19 6.21 4.51
CA ASP A 132 10.35 5.70 3.14
C ASP A 132 9.36 4.56 2.80
N GLY A 133 8.67 4.02 3.81
CA GLY A 133 7.71 2.93 3.66
C GLY A 133 6.41 3.36 2.97
N ALA A 134 6.00 2.59 1.98
CA ALA A 134 4.75 2.84 1.26
C ALA A 134 4.11 1.56 0.74
N LEU A 135 2.78 1.50 0.77
CA LEU A 135 2.05 0.59 -0.10
C LEU A 135 1.95 1.21 -1.49
N VAL A 136 2.33 0.46 -2.51
CA VAL A 136 1.97 0.75 -3.90
C VAL A 136 1.43 -0.54 -4.49
N THR A 137 0.21 -0.52 -5.01
CA THR A 137 -0.43 -1.75 -5.47
C THR A 137 -1.29 -1.52 -6.70
N CYS A 138 -1.26 -2.52 -7.58
CA CYS A 138 -2.16 -2.72 -8.70
C CYS A 138 -2.33 -4.24 -8.84
N PRO A 139 -3.25 -4.86 -8.08
CA PRO A 139 -3.40 -6.30 -8.08
C PRO A 139 -3.97 -6.80 -9.42
N PHE A 140 -3.36 -7.85 -9.99
CA PHE A 140 -3.85 -8.51 -11.20
C PHE A 140 -4.82 -9.67 -10.90
N TYR A 141 -5.08 -9.92 -9.63
CA TYR A 141 -6.07 -10.90 -9.16
C TYR A 141 -6.95 -10.30 -8.05
N PRO A 142 -8.20 -10.74 -7.83
CA PRO A 142 -8.88 -11.90 -8.43
C PRO A 142 -9.09 -11.76 -9.94
N PRO A 143 -9.33 -12.89 -10.65
CA PRO A 143 -9.42 -14.27 -10.18
C PRO A 143 -8.06 -14.87 -9.87
N GLU A 144 -8.02 -15.78 -8.86
CA GLU A 144 -6.76 -16.40 -8.40
C GLU A 144 -6.06 -17.25 -9.48
N SER A 145 -6.78 -17.68 -10.51
CA SER A 145 -6.17 -18.41 -11.65
C SER A 145 -5.02 -17.63 -12.27
N LEU A 146 -5.10 -16.31 -12.31
CA LEU A 146 -4.09 -15.42 -12.90
C LEU A 146 -2.73 -15.49 -12.20
N ILE A 147 -2.69 -15.90 -10.92
CA ILE A 147 -1.43 -16.12 -10.19
C ILE A 147 -0.62 -17.23 -10.84
N LYS A 148 -1.26 -18.17 -11.57
CA LYS A 148 -0.58 -19.23 -12.32
C LYS A 148 0.10 -18.72 -13.58
N GLY A 149 -0.25 -17.53 -14.09
CA GLY A 149 0.44 -16.85 -15.18
C GLY A 149 1.86 -16.43 -14.81
N ILE A 150 2.56 -15.78 -15.72
CA ILE A 150 3.90 -15.23 -15.50
C ILE A 150 3.97 -13.75 -15.83
N LEU A 151 4.69 -13.00 -15.01
CA LEU A 151 5.00 -11.59 -15.26
C LEU A 151 6.36 -11.48 -15.95
N VAL A 152 6.36 -10.83 -17.11
CA VAL A 152 7.59 -10.56 -17.88
C VAL A 152 7.73 -9.08 -18.16
N ASN A 153 8.99 -8.59 -18.23
CA ASN A 153 9.29 -7.21 -18.58
C ASN A 153 9.47 -7.05 -20.10
N LYS A 154 9.76 -5.83 -20.54
CA LYS A 154 9.98 -5.53 -21.99
C LYS A 154 11.15 -6.27 -22.64
N ASN A 155 12.04 -6.87 -21.85
CA ASN A 155 13.16 -7.69 -22.31
C ASN A 155 12.80 -9.19 -22.32
N GLY A 156 11.54 -9.54 -22.13
CA GLY A 156 11.06 -10.91 -22.12
C GLY A 156 11.49 -11.71 -20.88
N LYS A 157 11.91 -11.05 -19.79
CA LYS A 157 12.38 -11.72 -18.58
C LYS A 157 11.37 -11.67 -17.46
N ARG A 158 11.14 -12.81 -16.82
CA ARG A 158 10.46 -12.85 -15.53
C ARG A 158 11.29 -12.08 -14.50
N PHE A 159 10.64 -11.49 -13.49
CA PHE A 159 11.31 -10.63 -12.50
C PHE A 159 10.78 -10.79 -11.08
N VAL A 160 9.77 -11.64 -10.87
CA VAL A 160 9.13 -11.83 -9.56
C VAL A 160 8.43 -13.18 -9.50
N ALA A 161 8.23 -13.72 -8.31
CA ALA A 161 7.27 -14.80 -8.10
C ALA A 161 5.85 -14.19 -8.08
N GLU A 162 4.97 -14.63 -8.95
CA GLU A 162 3.65 -14.06 -9.15
C GLU A 162 2.70 -14.35 -7.97
N ASP A 163 3.04 -15.28 -7.10
CA ASP A 163 2.36 -15.59 -5.85
C ASP A 163 2.85 -14.75 -4.65
N SER A 164 3.70 -13.77 -4.91
CA SER A 164 4.06 -12.74 -3.93
C SER A 164 2.89 -11.80 -3.63
N TYR A 165 2.97 -11.11 -2.50
CA TYR A 165 1.98 -10.11 -2.13
C TYR A 165 1.81 -9.05 -3.24
N HIS A 166 0.58 -8.66 -3.53
CA HIS A 166 0.29 -7.80 -4.68
C HIS A 166 1.01 -6.44 -4.65
N SER A 167 1.28 -5.88 -3.47
CA SER A 167 2.07 -4.67 -3.38
C SER A 167 3.53 -4.93 -3.77
N ARG A 168 4.10 -6.06 -3.40
CA ARG A 168 5.45 -6.45 -3.81
C ARG A 168 5.54 -6.62 -5.32
N THR A 169 4.63 -7.38 -5.93
CA THR A 169 4.61 -7.54 -7.40
C THR A 169 4.46 -6.19 -8.10
N SER A 170 3.61 -5.30 -7.57
CA SER A 170 3.40 -3.97 -8.11
C SER A 170 4.62 -3.07 -8.02
N ILE A 171 5.33 -3.08 -6.89
CA ILE A 171 6.59 -2.34 -6.73
C ILE A 171 7.64 -2.87 -7.72
N PHE A 172 7.79 -4.17 -7.85
CA PHE A 172 8.71 -4.75 -8.83
C PHE A 172 8.37 -4.37 -10.27
N ILE A 173 7.07 -4.25 -10.63
CA ILE A 173 6.65 -3.72 -11.93
C ILE A 173 7.18 -2.29 -12.12
N THR A 174 7.07 -1.42 -11.13
CA THR A 174 7.56 -0.04 -11.25
C THR A 174 9.06 0.07 -11.47
N GLN A 175 9.82 -0.93 -11.07
CA GLN A 175 11.28 -1.02 -11.18
C GLN A 175 11.74 -1.65 -12.50
N GLN A 176 10.82 -2.19 -13.31
CA GLN A 176 11.21 -2.77 -14.60
C GLN A 176 11.61 -1.68 -15.60
N PRO A 177 12.43 -2.02 -16.59
CA PRO A 177 12.84 -1.06 -17.62
C PRO A 177 11.63 -0.36 -18.23
N ASP A 178 11.60 0.97 -18.17
CA ASP A 178 10.50 1.86 -18.55
C ASP A 178 9.17 1.60 -17.83
N GLY A 179 9.19 0.80 -16.76
CA GLY A 179 7.98 0.33 -16.06
C GLY A 179 7.12 -0.62 -16.90
N ILE A 180 7.68 -1.22 -17.96
CA ILE A 180 6.93 -2.08 -18.88
C ILE A 180 6.92 -3.52 -18.35
N ALA A 181 5.71 -4.07 -18.23
CA ALA A 181 5.46 -5.45 -17.86
C ALA A 181 4.19 -6.00 -18.52
N TYR A 182 4.17 -7.31 -18.68
CA TYR A 182 3.05 -8.06 -19.24
C TYR A 182 2.76 -9.26 -18.35
N LEU A 183 1.47 -9.54 -18.11
CA LEU A 183 1.03 -10.80 -17.51
C LEU A 183 0.65 -11.74 -18.65
N LEU A 184 1.36 -12.86 -18.74
CA LEU A 184 1.14 -13.88 -19.75
C LEU A 184 0.35 -15.04 -19.16
N VAL A 185 -0.70 -15.47 -19.86
CA VAL A 185 -1.62 -16.53 -19.46
C VAL A 185 -1.98 -17.39 -20.65
N ASP A 186 -2.41 -18.62 -20.42
CA ASP A 186 -3.04 -19.47 -21.42
C ASP A 186 -4.57 -19.52 -21.23
N ASP A 187 -5.28 -20.18 -22.15
CA ASP A 187 -6.75 -20.24 -22.14
C ASP A 187 -7.32 -20.83 -20.85
N GLU A 188 -6.64 -21.79 -20.24
CA GLU A 188 -7.14 -22.47 -19.04
C GLU A 188 -7.01 -21.62 -17.76
N ILE A 189 -6.04 -20.72 -17.70
CA ILE A 189 -5.84 -19.81 -16.55
C ILE A 189 -6.35 -18.40 -16.79
N PHE A 190 -6.71 -18.08 -18.02
CA PHE A 190 -7.22 -16.76 -18.37
C PHE A 190 -8.43 -16.38 -17.50
N GLY A 191 -8.45 -15.14 -17.13
CA GLY A 191 -9.56 -14.48 -16.45
C GLY A 191 -9.39 -12.96 -16.57
N ARG A 192 -10.47 -12.22 -16.44
CA ARG A 192 -10.39 -10.75 -16.42
C ARG A 192 -10.11 -10.29 -15.01
N PRO A 193 -8.99 -9.58 -14.76
CA PRO A 193 -8.74 -8.98 -13.45
C PRO A 193 -9.90 -8.10 -12.99
N GLU A 194 -10.33 -8.28 -11.74
CA GLU A 194 -11.42 -7.48 -11.16
C GLU A 194 -11.01 -6.04 -10.86
N PHE A 195 -9.69 -5.82 -10.71
CA PHE A 195 -9.11 -4.52 -10.35
C PHE A 195 -8.02 -4.12 -11.33
N GLY A 196 -7.59 -2.87 -11.26
CA GLY A 196 -6.37 -2.38 -11.88
C GLY A 196 -6.48 -1.98 -13.35
N GLY A 197 -7.56 -2.36 -14.05
CA GLY A 197 -7.75 -1.97 -15.45
C GLY A 197 -6.85 -2.70 -16.45
N TYR A 198 -6.46 -3.95 -16.16
CA TYR A 198 -5.64 -4.78 -17.02
C TYR A 198 -6.35 -5.08 -18.34
N GLU A 199 -5.85 -4.55 -19.44
CA GLU A 199 -6.37 -4.79 -20.78
C GLU A 199 -5.68 -6.00 -21.40
N VAL A 200 -6.42 -6.81 -22.15
CA VAL A 200 -5.84 -7.82 -23.04
C VAL A 200 -5.25 -7.09 -24.25
N ILE A 201 -3.95 -7.23 -24.44
CA ILE A 201 -3.26 -6.62 -25.58
C ILE A 201 -3.61 -7.39 -26.85
N ASP A 202 -3.41 -8.72 -26.81
CA ASP A 202 -3.74 -9.63 -27.89
C ASP A 202 -3.71 -11.07 -27.39
N ALA A 203 -4.15 -12.00 -28.24
CA ALA A 203 -4.08 -13.44 -28.04
C ALA A 203 -3.37 -14.11 -29.23
N TYR A 204 -2.60 -15.14 -28.95
CA TYR A 204 -1.67 -15.77 -29.90
C TYR A 204 -1.79 -17.29 -29.84
N GLU A 205 -1.60 -17.96 -30.96
CA GLU A 205 -1.64 -19.42 -31.03
C GLU A 205 -0.30 -20.05 -30.62
N THR A 206 0.81 -19.32 -30.80
CA THR A 206 2.16 -19.79 -30.43
C THR A 206 2.95 -18.73 -29.65
N PHE A 207 4.02 -19.16 -28.96
CA PHE A 207 4.92 -18.24 -28.26
C PHE A 207 5.73 -17.37 -29.21
N GLU A 208 6.05 -17.87 -30.41
CA GLU A 208 6.73 -17.12 -31.46
C GLU A 208 5.86 -16.01 -32.03
N GLU A 209 4.56 -16.27 -32.20
CA GLU A 209 3.60 -15.24 -32.59
C GLU A 209 3.48 -14.16 -31.48
N MET A 210 3.43 -14.56 -30.22
CA MET A 210 3.42 -13.64 -29.08
C MET A 210 4.71 -12.82 -29.02
N GLU A 211 5.88 -13.45 -29.19
CA GLU A 211 7.19 -12.78 -29.25
C GLU A 211 7.19 -11.69 -30.33
N LYS A 212 6.75 -12.05 -31.53
CA LYS A 212 6.67 -11.13 -32.68
C LYS A 212 5.64 -10.04 -32.46
N GLY A 213 4.45 -10.38 -31.96
CA GLY A 213 3.34 -9.44 -31.74
C GLY A 213 3.65 -8.39 -30.67
N LEU A 214 4.32 -8.79 -29.60
CA LEU A 214 4.78 -7.90 -28.53
C LEU A 214 6.10 -7.19 -28.87
N GLY A 215 6.83 -7.64 -29.89
CA GLY A 215 8.14 -7.10 -30.24
C GLY A 215 9.21 -7.36 -29.17
N ILE A 216 9.17 -8.51 -28.50
CA ILE A 216 10.07 -8.87 -27.38
C ILE A 216 10.94 -10.07 -27.78
N PRO A 217 12.12 -9.87 -28.37
CA PRO A 217 13.01 -10.97 -28.78
C PRO A 217 13.43 -11.85 -27.61
N GLY A 218 13.31 -13.18 -27.80
CA GLY A 218 13.67 -14.18 -26.80
C GLY A 218 12.58 -14.50 -25.79
N LEU A 219 11.37 -13.96 -25.96
CA LEU A 219 10.23 -14.25 -25.08
C LEU A 219 9.80 -15.70 -25.15
N ALA A 220 9.71 -16.26 -26.37
CA ALA A 220 9.35 -17.66 -26.57
C ALA A 220 10.29 -18.61 -25.80
N ALA A 221 11.59 -18.40 -25.91
CA ALA A 221 12.58 -19.18 -25.20
C ALA A 221 12.48 -19.05 -23.66
N GLU A 222 12.13 -17.87 -23.16
CA GLU A 222 11.89 -17.66 -21.72
C GLU A 222 10.66 -18.42 -21.22
N ILE A 223 9.55 -18.40 -21.98
CA ILE A 223 8.34 -19.15 -21.66
C ILE A 223 8.60 -20.65 -21.67
N GLU A 224 9.30 -21.14 -22.69
CA GLU A 224 9.68 -22.55 -22.77
C GLU A 224 10.56 -22.99 -21.60
N ARG A 225 11.52 -22.15 -21.22
CA ARG A 225 12.38 -22.40 -20.06
C ARG A 225 11.56 -22.47 -18.76
N TYR A 226 10.63 -21.56 -18.57
CA TYR A 226 9.69 -21.59 -17.44
C TYR A 226 8.84 -22.86 -17.46
N ASN A 227 8.22 -23.19 -18.60
CA ASN A 227 7.37 -24.36 -18.75
C ASN A 227 8.12 -25.66 -18.41
N LYS A 228 9.33 -25.83 -18.93
CA LYS A 228 10.20 -27.01 -18.65
C LYS A 228 10.50 -27.16 -17.15
N ASN A 229 10.66 -26.08 -16.42
CA ASN A 229 10.87 -26.12 -14.97
C ASN A 229 9.54 -26.39 -14.24
N ALA A 230 8.46 -25.73 -14.65
CA ALA A 230 7.13 -25.89 -14.05
C ALA A 230 6.60 -27.33 -14.19
N GLU A 231 6.86 -28.01 -15.30
CA GLU A 231 6.56 -29.44 -15.51
C GLU A 231 7.25 -30.34 -14.49
N LYS A 232 8.44 -29.96 -14.03
CA LYS A 232 9.19 -30.66 -12.96
C LYS A 232 8.70 -30.29 -11.56
N GLY A 233 7.78 -29.30 -11.45
CA GLY A 233 7.30 -28.76 -10.18
C GLY A 233 8.30 -27.82 -9.48
N GLU A 234 9.18 -27.18 -10.25
CA GLU A 234 10.25 -26.32 -9.75
C GLU A 234 10.21 -24.94 -10.41
N ASP A 235 10.55 -23.91 -9.66
CA ASP A 235 10.85 -22.56 -10.15
C ASP A 235 12.17 -22.10 -9.52
N PRO A 236 13.31 -22.39 -10.18
CA PRO A 236 14.63 -22.10 -9.62
C PRO A 236 14.93 -20.60 -9.56
N ASP A 237 14.25 -19.77 -10.34
CA ASP A 237 14.53 -18.34 -10.43
C ASP A 237 13.86 -17.54 -9.28
N PHE A 238 12.58 -17.81 -9.01
CA PHE A 238 11.79 -17.02 -8.08
C PHE A 238 11.08 -17.86 -7.02
N HIS A 239 11.22 -19.20 -7.07
CA HIS A 239 10.65 -20.13 -6.12
C HIS A 239 9.12 -20.01 -5.95
N LYS A 240 8.40 -19.77 -7.04
CA LYS A 240 6.93 -19.74 -7.06
C LYS A 240 6.36 -21.00 -6.42
N GLY A 241 5.39 -20.85 -5.56
CA GLY A 241 4.82 -21.95 -4.78
C GLY A 241 4.15 -23.01 -5.67
N LYS A 242 4.32 -24.28 -5.34
CA LYS A 242 3.83 -25.44 -6.14
C LYS A 242 2.33 -25.36 -6.47
N LYS A 243 1.52 -24.79 -5.59
CA LYS A 243 0.08 -24.58 -5.82
C LYS A 243 -0.20 -23.69 -7.05
N TRP A 244 0.70 -22.76 -7.32
CA TRP A 244 0.56 -21.74 -8.37
C TRP A 244 1.45 -22.01 -9.56
N LEU A 245 2.39 -22.94 -9.43
CA LEU A 245 3.33 -23.29 -10.46
C LEU A 245 2.66 -24.19 -11.50
N ARG A 246 2.60 -23.68 -12.73
CA ARG A 246 1.97 -24.38 -13.85
C ARG A 246 2.59 -23.94 -15.18
N PRO A 247 2.87 -24.86 -16.12
CA PRO A 247 3.25 -24.48 -17.47
C PRO A 247 2.10 -23.81 -18.23
N LEU A 248 2.42 -22.84 -19.08
CA LEU A 248 1.53 -22.32 -20.09
C LEU A 248 1.51 -23.28 -21.26
N SER A 249 0.43 -24.03 -21.46
CA SER A 249 0.40 -25.14 -22.45
C SER A 249 -0.89 -25.24 -23.25
N LYS A 250 -1.85 -24.35 -23.01
CA LYS A 250 -3.19 -24.36 -23.63
C LYS A 250 -3.42 -23.10 -24.45
N PRO A 251 -3.14 -23.10 -25.77
CA PRO A 251 -3.45 -21.95 -26.59
C PRO A 251 -4.98 -21.68 -26.68
N PRO A 252 -5.42 -20.47 -26.98
CA PRO A 252 -4.57 -19.31 -27.24
C PRO A 252 -3.91 -18.76 -25.97
N TYR A 253 -2.75 -18.14 -26.16
CA TYR A 253 -2.01 -17.46 -25.13
C TYR A 253 -2.31 -15.97 -25.14
N ALA A 254 -2.65 -15.38 -24.01
CA ALA A 254 -2.97 -13.96 -23.91
C ALA A 254 -1.87 -13.18 -23.19
N ALA A 255 -1.62 -11.96 -23.66
CA ALA A 255 -0.81 -10.97 -22.98
C ALA A 255 -1.71 -9.87 -22.42
N LEU A 256 -1.68 -9.67 -21.10
CA LEU A 256 -2.39 -8.57 -20.43
C LEU A 256 -1.40 -7.46 -20.11
N GLN A 257 -1.85 -6.21 -20.31
CA GLN A 257 -1.07 -5.02 -20.00
C GLN A 257 -0.87 -4.89 -18.49
N ALA A 258 0.36 -5.00 -18.01
CA ALA A 258 0.70 -4.88 -16.59
C ALA A 258 1.59 -3.65 -16.29
N SER A 259 1.93 -2.84 -17.30
CA SER A 259 2.90 -1.77 -17.17
C SER A 259 2.48 -0.65 -16.23
N PHE A 260 3.47 -0.07 -15.55
CA PHE A 260 3.30 1.08 -14.68
C PHE A 260 2.81 2.31 -15.45
N GLY A 261 1.72 2.90 -14.99
CA GLY A 261 1.08 4.05 -15.64
C GLY A 261 0.11 3.70 -16.77
N LYS A 262 -0.05 2.41 -17.10
CA LYS A 262 -1.14 1.92 -17.98
C LYS A 262 -2.31 1.36 -17.17
N ASN A 263 -2.05 0.98 -15.92
CA ASN A 263 -3.02 0.43 -14.99
C ASN A 263 -3.20 1.35 -13.78
N PHE A 264 -4.25 1.10 -13.01
CA PHE A 264 -4.62 1.91 -11.86
C PHE A 264 -3.80 1.54 -10.61
N PHE A 265 -2.59 2.06 -10.53
CA PHE A 265 -1.75 1.93 -9.34
C PHE A 265 -2.25 2.85 -8.24
N VAL A 266 -2.44 2.31 -7.05
CA VAL A 266 -2.87 3.06 -5.86
C VAL A 266 -1.86 2.90 -4.74
N GLY A 267 -1.81 3.88 -3.82
CA GLY A 267 -0.89 3.76 -2.70
C GLY A 267 -1.11 4.77 -1.58
N PHE A 268 -0.45 4.49 -0.46
CA PHE A 268 -0.38 5.37 0.71
C PHE A 268 0.90 5.11 1.50
N THR A 269 1.25 6.05 2.38
CA THR A 269 2.48 6.00 3.18
C THR A 269 2.27 5.20 4.47
N TYR A 270 3.32 4.52 4.92
CA TYR A 270 3.35 3.77 6.18
C TYR A 270 4.11 4.50 7.29
N GLY A 271 5.06 5.34 6.92
CA GLY A 271 5.90 6.06 7.86
C GLY A 271 5.10 6.92 8.82
N GLY A 272 5.59 7.08 10.01
CA GLY A 272 4.96 7.87 11.05
C GLY A 272 5.84 8.01 12.28
N LEU A 273 5.23 8.50 13.34
CA LEU A 273 5.90 8.71 14.63
C LEU A 273 6.25 7.36 15.27
N ASP A 274 7.47 7.24 15.77
CA ASP A 274 7.86 6.12 16.61
C ASP A 274 7.08 6.15 17.92
N VAL A 275 6.52 5.01 18.33
CA VAL A 275 5.77 4.88 19.57
C VAL A 275 6.17 3.60 20.29
N SER A 276 6.29 3.69 21.60
CA SER A 276 6.54 2.53 22.45
C SER A 276 5.28 1.65 22.58
N LYS A 277 5.40 0.48 23.23
CA LYS A 277 4.26 -0.39 23.58
C LYS A 277 3.16 0.34 24.34
N ASP A 278 3.55 1.22 25.26
CA ASP A 278 2.67 2.20 25.86
C ASP A 278 2.73 3.40 24.91
N PRO A 279 1.69 3.83 24.24
CA PRO A 279 1.71 4.78 23.13
C PRO A 279 2.38 6.13 23.46
N ALA A 280 3.30 6.11 24.41
CA ALA A 280 4.20 7.18 24.78
C ALA A 280 5.19 7.41 23.61
N PHE A 281 5.44 8.65 23.32
CA PHE A 281 6.22 9.10 22.20
C PHE A 281 7.69 9.29 22.60
N PRO A 282 8.64 8.51 22.08
CA PRO A 282 10.04 8.61 22.46
C PRO A 282 10.75 9.79 21.77
N ARG A 283 11.74 10.34 22.48
CA ARG A 283 12.79 11.17 21.91
C ARG A 283 13.91 10.32 21.34
N GLN A 284 14.83 10.96 20.64
CA GLN A 284 16.02 10.30 20.11
C GLN A 284 16.87 9.59 21.19
N ASP A 285 16.83 10.04 22.44
CA ASP A 285 17.50 9.41 23.57
C ASP A 285 16.71 8.26 24.22
N GLY A 286 15.56 7.92 23.65
CA GLY A 286 14.65 6.86 24.15
C GLY A 286 13.74 7.30 25.30
N THR A 287 13.86 8.54 25.80
CA THR A 287 12.97 9.04 26.86
C THR A 287 11.62 9.46 26.27
N ALA A 288 10.52 9.22 27.00
CA ALA A 288 9.20 9.63 26.56
C ALA A 288 9.01 11.14 26.66
N ILE A 289 8.26 11.74 25.73
CA ILE A 289 7.79 13.14 25.84
C ILE A 289 6.57 13.14 26.76
N PRO A 290 6.65 13.72 27.97
CA PRO A 290 5.54 13.67 28.91
C PRO A 290 4.28 14.33 28.33
N GLY A 291 3.16 13.61 28.40
CA GLY A 291 1.85 14.12 27.97
C GLY A 291 1.63 14.12 26.45
N LEU A 292 2.52 13.50 25.65
CA LEU A 292 2.34 13.33 24.22
C LEU A 292 2.26 11.84 23.86
N TYR A 293 1.29 11.49 23.02
CA TYR A 293 0.99 10.15 22.54
C TYR A 293 0.65 10.19 21.04
N ALA A 294 0.83 9.06 20.36
CA ALA A 294 0.37 8.92 18.97
C ALA A 294 -0.25 7.55 18.73
N ALA A 295 -1.19 7.46 17.79
CA ALA A 295 -1.84 6.21 17.40
C ALA A 295 -2.39 6.27 15.98
N GLY A 296 -2.76 5.11 15.44
CA GLY A 296 -3.28 4.98 14.07
C GLY A 296 -2.20 5.24 13.03
N ALA A 297 -2.58 5.69 11.83
CA ALA A 297 -1.64 5.94 10.74
C ALA A 297 -0.72 7.16 10.94
N CYS A 298 -0.86 7.89 12.04
CA CYS A 298 0.10 8.90 12.48
C CYS A 298 1.32 8.28 13.16
N ALA A 299 1.17 7.05 13.69
CA ALA A 299 2.24 6.27 14.31
C ALA A 299 2.76 5.22 13.34
N SER A 300 4.07 5.00 13.32
CA SER A 300 4.71 3.90 12.60
C SER A 300 4.72 2.63 13.47
N ASN A 301 5.36 1.54 13.04
CA ASN A 301 5.69 0.31 13.77
C ASN A 301 4.87 -0.94 13.45
N ILE A 302 3.81 -0.87 12.65
CA ILE A 302 3.00 -2.04 12.34
C ILE A 302 3.30 -2.57 10.94
N ALA A 303 3.46 -1.68 9.97
CA ALA A 303 3.70 -2.05 8.59
C ALA A 303 5.02 -1.46 8.09
N GLN A 304 5.80 -2.27 7.42
CA GLN A 304 7.08 -1.91 6.81
C GLN A 304 7.04 -2.31 5.35
N ASP A 305 7.63 -1.51 4.47
CA ASP A 305 7.75 -1.75 3.03
C ASP A 305 6.44 -2.19 2.33
N GLY A 306 6.54 -2.63 1.10
CA GLY A 306 5.40 -3.09 0.31
C GLY A 306 4.80 -4.43 0.72
N THR A 307 5.27 -5.06 1.79
CA THR A 307 4.68 -6.33 2.27
C THR A 307 3.44 -6.12 3.12
N GLY A 308 3.28 -4.93 3.69
CA GLY A 308 2.02 -4.41 4.21
C GLY A 308 1.56 -4.97 5.56
N TYR A 309 2.06 -6.06 6.04
CA TYR A 309 1.62 -6.63 7.32
C TYR A 309 2.62 -7.65 7.86
#